data_595e030548f184f0ad0f5e8ec01daa68
#
_entry.id   595e030548f184f0ad0f5e8ec01daa68
#
_cell.length_a   1.000
_cell.length_b   1.000
_cell.length_c   1.000
_cell.angle_alpha   90.00
_cell.angle_beta   90.00
_cell.angle_gamma   90.00
#
_symmetry.space_group_name_H-M   'P 1'
#
loop_
_entity.id
_entity.type
_entity.pdbx_description
1 polymer ?
#
loop_
_entity_poly.entity_id
_entity_poly.type
_entity_poly.pdbx_seq_one_letter_code
_entity_poly.pdbx_strand_id
1 'polypeptide(L)'
;MILSMAEQESILPGEKLPSLRVMAQNLNVSIPTVKQAYQALEDQGKVVAKEKSGYFLCQRASHNDSPKRARLPAKPVVVNKQALIEQVYNGIHQPHAIPLGIANPIAIAGTEQVLAKIMRRVMKEAGNELINYGPMDGLDSLKKQIVRRYLDMGLAIDMDEVVITNGAQEALAIALQAVTKPGDVIAIESPCYFGIVELAENLGLKAIEIPVCPDDGIWLSDLERALEKHDIRACVFSTSISNPLGSFMPDTRRAQLVALLEQRDVVLIEDDVYGDLYFTEQRGIPAQAFSQKGLVITCASFSKTAAPSYRVGWMVASQFSAKAKRIKRALSCSSSLMNQWALADFLSSGGYERHLKLVRKRLIENRDRMIQAVNVAFGSEVRVSRPQGGCVLWLDLGKHVDGALLFQKALERGISITPGTLFSASKKYQNCIRISYGLPWDASVEQAIKTLGKLADAQRKGLA
;
A
#
# COMPACT_ATOMS: atom_id res chain seq x y z
N MET A 1 23.81 16.37 15.26
CA MET A 1 24.81 17.35 14.81
C MET A 1 24.92 17.42 13.29
N ILE A 2 25.34 16.38 12.54
CA ILE A 2 25.43 16.47 11.06
C ILE A 2 24.10 16.88 10.42
N LEU A 3 23.00 16.28 10.85
CA LEU A 3 21.66 16.67 10.39
C LEU A 3 21.29 18.08 10.81
N SER A 4 21.64 18.49 12.03
CA SER A 4 21.42 19.85 12.53
C SER A 4 22.26 20.88 11.74
N MET A 5 23.51 20.55 11.35
CA MET A 5 24.34 21.42 10.50
C MET A 5 23.76 21.53 9.08
N ALA A 6 23.15 20.46 8.56
CA ALA A 6 22.44 20.49 7.29
C ALA A 6 21.13 21.30 7.36
N GLU A 7 20.42 21.23 8.49
CA GLU A 7 19.20 22.02 8.73
C GLU A 7 19.49 23.52 8.90
N GLN A 8 20.65 23.87 9.44
CA GLN A 8 21.13 25.23 9.60
C GLN A 8 21.90 25.78 8.38
N GLU A 9 21.85 25.04 7.26
CA GLU A 9 22.57 25.38 6.01
C GLU A 9 24.09 25.57 6.18
N SER A 10 24.67 25.05 7.27
CA SER A 10 26.12 25.10 7.52
C SER A 10 26.92 24.11 6.67
N ILE A 11 26.24 23.12 6.07
CA ILE A 11 26.75 22.19 5.06
C ILE A 11 25.67 22.04 4.01
N LEU A 12 25.95 22.40 2.78
CA LEU A 12 24.98 22.34 1.67
C LEU A 12 24.87 20.91 1.10
N PRO A 13 23.70 20.55 0.56
CA PRO A 13 23.53 19.29 -0.15
C PRO A 13 24.54 19.12 -1.29
N GLY A 14 25.21 17.98 -1.32
CA GLY A 14 26.29 17.69 -2.27
C GLY A 14 27.68 18.09 -1.77
N GLU A 15 27.81 18.81 -0.66
CA GLU A 15 29.09 19.16 -0.06
C GLU A 15 29.72 18.00 0.71
N LYS A 16 31.03 18.05 0.79
CA LYS A 16 31.84 17.05 1.47
C LYS A 16 31.75 17.23 2.99
N LEU A 17 31.41 16.15 3.67
CA LEU A 17 31.44 16.10 5.13
C LEU A 17 32.87 16.09 5.68
N PRO A 18 33.10 16.56 6.92
CA PRO A 18 34.39 16.44 7.59
C PRO A 18 34.89 14.99 7.59
N SER A 19 36.21 14.80 7.50
CA SER A 19 36.76 13.44 7.56
C SER A 19 36.47 12.77 8.91
N LEU A 20 36.45 11.43 8.94
CA LEU A 20 36.21 10.68 10.19
C LEU A 20 37.15 11.11 11.32
N ARG A 21 38.42 11.46 11.01
CA ARG A 21 39.41 11.92 11.99
C ARG A 21 39.07 13.31 12.53
N VAL A 22 38.74 14.25 11.66
CA VAL A 22 38.36 15.62 12.05
C VAL A 22 37.08 15.59 12.90
N MET A 23 36.09 14.79 12.49
CA MET A 23 34.82 14.67 13.24
C MET A 23 35.07 14.01 14.62
N ALA A 24 35.92 13.00 14.70
CA ALA A 24 36.27 12.35 15.95
C ALA A 24 36.94 13.34 16.95
N GLN A 25 37.87 14.17 16.43
CA GLN A 25 38.49 15.22 17.23
C GLN A 25 37.46 16.27 17.71
N ASN A 26 36.61 16.78 16.80
CA ASN A 26 35.66 17.83 17.13
C ASN A 26 34.60 17.38 18.16
N LEU A 27 34.27 16.08 18.17
CA LEU A 27 33.27 15.50 19.07
C LEU A 27 33.87 14.82 20.31
N ASN A 28 35.18 14.73 20.39
CA ASN A 28 35.90 14.01 21.44
C ASN A 28 35.42 12.54 21.59
N VAL A 29 35.24 11.86 20.47
CA VAL A 29 34.84 10.44 20.39
C VAL A 29 35.81 9.61 19.55
N SER A 30 35.73 8.29 19.61
CA SER A 30 36.57 7.41 18.83
C SER A 30 36.24 7.44 17.32
N ILE A 31 37.25 7.25 16.46
CA ILE A 31 37.05 7.13 15.00
C ILE A 31 36.07 6.03 14.63
N PRO A 32 36.09 4.82 15.26
CA PRO A 32 35.06 3.80 15.02
C PRO A 32 33.62 4.27 15.31
N THR A 33 33.42 5.06 16.37
CA THR A 33 32.11 5.63 16.72
C THR A 33 31.61 6.56 15.62
N VAL A 34 32.47 7.43 15.09
CA VAL A 34 32.11 8.32 13.97
C VAL A 34 31.83 7.52 12.70
N LYS A 35 32.65 6.49 12.42
CA LYS A 35 32.42 5.61 11.28
C LYS A 35 31.05 4.92 11.34
N GLN A 36 30.67 4.42 12.50
CA GLN A 36 29.36 3.82 12.72
C GLN A 36 28.22 4.83 12.52
N ALA A 37 28.39 6.06 12.99
CA ALA A 37 27.42 7.14 12.79
C ALA A 37 27.28 7.54 11.31
N TYR A 38 28.40 7.62 10.57
CA TYR A 38 28.37 7.91 9.13
C TYR A 38 27.73 6.76 8.35
N GLN A 39 28.00 5.51 8.72
CA GLN A 39 27.37 4.34 8.14
C GLN A 39 25.85 4.36 8.37
N ALA A 40 25.39 4.66 9.59
CA ALA A 40 23.97 4.79 9.90
C ALA A 40 23.29 5.92 9.10
N LEU A 41 23.99 7.02 8.83
CA LEU A 41 23.48 8.09 7.96
C LEU A 41 23.49 7.70 6.47
N GLU A 42 24.44 6.88 6.05
CA GLU A 42 24.49 6.31 4.70
C GLU A 42 23.37 5.30 4.50
N ASP A 43 23.13 4.42 5.48
CA ASP A 43 22.01 3.47 5.49
C ASP A 43 20.63 4.19 5.45
N GLN A 44 20.57 5.42 6.00
CA GLN A 44 19.39 6.29 5.92
C GLN A 44 19.32 7.12 4.62
N GLY A 45 20.28 6.95 3.69
CA GLY A 45 20.34 7.72 2.44
C GLY A 45 20.62 9.22 2.62
N LYS A 46 21.07 9.65 3.80
CA LYS A 46 21.35 11.06 4.10
C LYS A 46 22.79 11.46 3.73
N VAL A 47 23.66 10.48 3.63
CA VAL A 47 25.07 10.63 3.31
C VAL A 47 25.44 9.58 2.26
N VAL A 48 26.38 9.88 1.38
CA VAL A 48 26.92 8.93 0.40
C VAL A 48 28.44 8.89 0.49
N ALA A 49 29.00 7.68 0.59
CA ALA A 49 30.44 7.49 0.47
C ALA A 49 30.85 7.52 -1.01
N LYS A 50 31.83 8.36 -1.36
CA LYS A 50 32.49 8.32 -2.67
C LYS A 50 33.88 7.73 -2.50
N GLU A 51 34.19 6.69 -3.27
CA GLU A 51 35.44 5.97 -3.21
C GLU A 51 36.64 6.95 -3.31
N LYS A 52 37.59 6.83 -2.39
CA LYS A 52 38.79 7.72 -2.26
C LYS A 52 38.48 9.21 -2.03
N SER A 53 37.23 9.64 -1.97
CA SER A 53 36.85 11.05 -1.84
C SER A 53 36.22 11.40 -0.49
N GLY A 54 35.72 10.40 0.27
CA GLY A 54 35.11 10.59 1.58
C GLY A 54 33.58 10.62 1.51
N TYR A 55 32.95 11.16 2.54
CA TYR A 55 31.49 11.22 2.68
C TYR A 55 30.94 12.57 2.24
N PHE A 56 29.79 12.57 1.59
CA PHE A 56 29.12 13.75 1.08
C PHE A 56 27.67 13.76 1.59
N LEU A 57 27.14 14.96 1.91
CA LEU A 57 25.74 15.10 2.22
C LEU A 57 24.93 14.83 0.96
N CYS A 58 23.96 13.92 1.02
CA CYS A 58 23.06 13.70 -0.11
C CYS A 58 22.31 14.98 -0.41
N GLN A 59 22.08 15.25 -1.71
CA GLN A 59 21.19 16.35 -2.09
C GLN A 59 19.86 16.13 -1.40
N ARG A 60 19.42 17.05 -0.56
CA ARG A 60 18.03 17.10 -0.13
C ARG A 60 17.21 17.15 -1.41
N ALA A 61 16.40 16.12 -1.65
CA ALA A 61 15.27 16.30 -2.54
C ALA A 61 14.49 17.51 -1.99
N SER A 62 14.26 18.51 -2.82
CA SER A 62 13.63 19.76 -2.39
C SER A 62 12.30 19.45 -1.69
N HIS A 63 11.89 20.27 -0.71
CA HIS A 63 10.62 20.16 0.01
C HIS A 63 9.36 20.20 -0.88
N ASN A 64 9.53 20.32 -2.19
CA ASN A 64 8.49 20.31 -3.22
C ASN A 64 8.13 18.90 -3.75
N ASP A 65 8.72 17.83 -3.21
CA ASP A 65 8.65 16.48 -3.80
C ASP A 65 7.36 15.72 -3.49
N SER A 66 6.53 16.20 -2.56
CA SER A 66 5.25 15.54 -2.26
C SER A 66 4.16 15.89 -3.27
N PRO A 67 3.31 14.92 -3.66
CA PRO A 67 2.16 15.14 -4.53
C PRO A 67 1.24 16.24 -4.01
N LYS A 68 0.63 17.01 -4.92
CA LYS A 68 -0.28 18.10 -4.53
C LYS A 68 -1.55 17.54 -3.87
N ARG A 69 -2.01 18.24 -2.81
CA ARG A 69 -3.30 17.96 -2.19
C ARG A 69 -4.43 18.09 -3.21
N ALA A 70 -5.30 17.09 -3.28
CA ALA A 70 -6.54 17.15 -4.04
C ALA A 70 -7.54 18.12 -3.41
N ARG A 71 -8.52 18.59 -4.19
CA ARG A 71 -9.63 19.39 -3.68
C ARG A 71 -10.78 18.46 -3.28
N LEU A 72 -11.43 18.74 -2.14
CA LEU A 72 -12.66 18.08 -1.74
C LEU A 72 -13.75 18.36 -2.80
N PRO A 73 -14.41 17.33 -3.38
CA PRO A 73 -15.48 17.57 -4.33
C PRO A 73 -16.72 18.15 -3.63
N ALA A 74 -17.47 18.98 -4.36
CA ALA A 74 -18.67 19.62 -3.83
C ALA A 74 -19.85 18.63 -3.70
N LYS A 75 -19.89 17.57 -4.52
CA LYS A 75 -20.98 16.59 -4.59
C LYS A 75 -20.42 15.19 -4.79
N PRO A 76 -21.10 14.15 -4.26
CA PRO A 76 -20.81 12.77 -4.60
C PRO A 76 -20.96 12.51 -6.10
N VAL A 77 -20.14 11.63 -6.65
CA VAL A 77 -20.15 11.28 -8.08
C VAL A 77 -20.57 9.82 -8.27
N VAL A 78 -21.29 9.56 -9.36
CA VAL A 78 -21.49 8.21 -9.88
C VAL A 78 -20.20 7.75 -10.53
N VAL A 79 -19.75 6.56 -10.18
CA VAL A 79 -18.50 5.98 -10.70
C VAL A 79 -18.76 5.36 -12.07
N ASN A 80 -17.85 5.58 -13.04
CA ASN A 80 -17.84 4.95 -14.35
C ASN A 80 -16.39 4.86 -14.86
N LYS A 81 -15.72 3.75 -14.59
CA LYS A 81 -14.28 3.53 -14.89
C LYS A 81 -13.99 2.20 -15.57
N GLN A 82 -14.99 1.35 -15.79
CA GLN A 82 -14.80 -0.02 -16.25
C GLN A 82 -13.93 -0.15 -17.49
N ALA A 83 -14.19 0.65 -18.53
CA ALA A 83 -13.44 0.57 -19.79
C ALA A 83 -11.92 0.85 -19.62
N LEU A 84 -11.56 1.79 -18.75
CA LEU A 84 -10.15 2.10 -18.47
C LEU A 84 -9.50 1.00 -17.59
N ILE A 85 -10.26 0.47 -16.63
CA ILE A 85 -9.83 -0.65 -15.79
C ILE A 85 -9.50 -1.87 -16.66
N GLU A 86 -10.39 -2.23 -17.59
CA GLU A 86 -10.19 -3.34 -18.52
C GLU A 86 -8.93 -3.15 -19.38
N GLN A 87 -8.71 -1.95 -19.91
CA GLN A 87 -7.50 -1.66 -20.70
C GLN A 87 -6.22 -1.88 -19.88
N VAL A 88 -6.21 -1.46 -18.62
CA VAL A 88 -5.05 -1.62 -17.74
C VAL A 88 -4.84 -3.08 -17.38
N TYR A 89 -5.89 -3.83 -17.03
CA TYR A 89 -5.77 -5.27 -16.77
C TYR A 89 -5.25 -6.03 -17.98
N ASN A 90 -5.74 -5.74 -19.17
CA ASN A 90 -5.24 -6.35 -20.42
C ASN A 90 -3.76 -6.00 -20.68
N GLY A 91 -3.36 -4.75 -20.41
CA GLY A 91 -1.97 -4.31 -20.54
C GLY A 91 -1.02 -4.96 -19.53
N ILE A 92 -1.48 -5.20 -18.31
CA ILE A 92 -0.70 -5.84 -17.25
C ILE A 92 -0.35 -7.31 -17.59
N HIS A 93 -1.23 -8.01 -18.28
CA HIS A 93 -1.07 -9.42 -18.61
C HIS A 93 -0.40 -9.68 -19.96
N GLN A 94 0.15 -8.65 -20.61
CA GLN A 94 0.90 -8.85 -21.85
C GLN A 94 2.17 -9.68 -21.59
N PRO A 95 2.39 -10.77 -22.35
CA PRO A 95 3.62 -11.54 -22.26
C PRO A 95 4.85 -10.65 -22.53
N HIS A 96 5.88 -10.79 -21.68
CA HIS A 96 7.14 -10.05 -21.79
C HIS A 96 7.10 -8.56 -21.40
N ALA A 97 5.97 -8.02 -20.97
CA ALA A 97 5.94 -6.65 -20.44
C ALA A 97 6.61 -6.56 -19.05
N ILE A 98 7.42 -5.51 -18.84
CA ILE A 98 7.98 -5.19 -17.52
C ILE A 98 6.82 -4.68 -16.63
N PRO A 99 6.46 -5.42 -15.56
CA PRO A 99 5.17 -5.22 -14.86
C PRO A 99 5.24 -4.12 -13.78
N LEU A 100 5.62 -2.90 -14.14
CA LEU A 100 5.66 -1.77 -13.19
C LEU A 100 4.25 -1.34 -12.75
N GLY A 101 3.19 -1.70 -13.47
CA GLY A 101 1.81 -1.41 -13.11
C GLY A 101 1.20 -2.34 -12.05
N ILE A 102 1.85 -3.47 -11.73
CA ILE A 102 1.31 -4.47 -10.81
C ILE A 102 1.90 -4.28 -9.42
N ALA A 103 1.04 -4.13 -8.42
CA ALA A 103 1.46 -4.11 -7.02
C ALA A 103 1.59 -5.55 -6.46
N ASN A 104 2.48 -6.35 -7.00
CA ASN A 104 2.76 -7.70 -6.51
C ASN A 104 3.72 -7.68 -5.33
N PRO A 105 3.65 -8.67 -4.41
CA PRO A 105 4.68 -8.86 -3.41
C PRO A 105 5.99 -9.25 -4.09
N ILE A 106 7.10 -8.81 -3.48
CA ILE A 106 8.42 -9.23 -3.95
C ILE A 106 8.66 -10.70 -3.60
N ALA A 107 9.16 -11.47 -4.56
CA ALA A 107 9.55 -12.85 -4.32
C ALA A 107 10.81 -12.88 -3.43
N ILE A 108 10.76 -13.65 -2.35
CA ILE A 108 11.89 -13.96 -1.48
C ILE A 108 12.32 -15.39 -1.77
N ALA A 109 13.59 -15.55 -2.16
CA ALA A 109 14.15 -16.86 -2.49
C ALA A 109 13.96 -17.88 -1.34
N GLY A 110 13.48 -19.06 -1.68
CA GLY A 110 13.21 -20.14 -0.74
C GLY A 110 11.80 -20.16 -0.15
N THR A 111 11.04 -19.07 -0.24
CA THR A 111 9.66 -19.05 0.27
C THR A 111 8.76 -20.02 -0.49
N GLU A 112 8.91 -20.10 -1.81
CA GLU A 112 8.17 -21.03 -2.67
C GLU A 112 8.44 -22.50 -2.28
N GLN A 113 9.68 -22.84 -1.93
CA GLN A 113 10.04 -24.19 -1.48
C GLN A 113 9.42 -24.52 -0.12
N VAL A 114 9.42 -23.56 0.82
CA VAL A 114 8.75 -23.71 2.11
C VAL A 114 7.26 -23.93 1.93
N LEU A 115 6.60 -23.09 1.14
CA LEU A 115 5.18 -23.23 0.86
C LEU A 115 4.86 -24.54 0.12
N ALA A 116 5.67 -24.93 -0.86
CA ALA A 116 5.50 -26.21 -1.56
C ALA A 116 5.68 -27.44 -0.64
N LYS A 117 6.59 -27.36 0.34
CA LYS A 117 6.75 -28.41 1.37
C LYS A 117 5.52 -28.51 2.26
N ILE A 118 5.01 -27.36 2.70
CA ILE A 118 3.78 -27.26 3.50
C ILE A 118 2.61 -27.85 2.73
N MET A 119 2.40 -27.43 1.48
CA MET A 119 1.31 -27.91 0.64
C MET A 119 1.32 -29.43 0.46
N ARG A 120 2.50 -30.02 0.21
CA ARG A 120 2.63 -31.50 0.11
C ARG A 120 2.27 -32.19 1.40
N ARG A 121 2.64 -31.65 2.55
CA ARG A 121 2.26 -32.18 3.86
C ARG A 121 0.75 -32.08 4.08
N VAL A 122 0.15 -30.91 3.84
CA VAL A 122 -1.29 -30.68 3.95
C VAL A 122 -2.08 -31.65 3.07
N MET A 123 -1.67 -31.84 1.82
CA MET A 123 -2.32 -32.83 0.93
C MET A 123 -2.30 -34.26 1.48
N LYS A 124 -1.20 -34.64 2.13
CA LYS A 124 -1.07 -35.98 2.71
C LYS A 124 -1.91 -36.14 3.99
N GLU A 125 -1.94 -35.12 4.85
CA GLU A 125 -2.58 -35.17 6.17
C GLU A 125 -4.09 -34.96 6.11
N ALA A 126 -4.57 -34.06 5.22
CA ALA A 126 -5.98 -33.72 5.13
C ALA A 126 -6.84 -34.81 4.47
N GLY A 127 -6.26 -35.66 3.62
CA GLY A 127 -6.95 -36.80 3.03
C GLY A 127 -8.30 -36.43 2.41
N ASN A 128 -9.36 -37.10 2.86
CA ASN A 128 -10.72 -36.90 2.34
C ASN A 128 -11.34 -35.52 2.65
N GLU A 129 -10.79 -34.75 3.60
CA GLU A 129 -11.31 -33.42 3.89
C GLU A 129 -11.14 -32.46 2.70
N LEU A 130 -10.15 -32.71 1.83
CA LEU A 130 -9.88 -31.89 0.64
C LEU A 130 -10.97 -31.99 -0.45
N ILE A 131 -11.78 -33.03 -0.45
CA ILE A 131 -12.87 -33.24 -1.42
C ILE A 131 -14.24 -32.80 -0.89
N ASN A 132 -14.28 -32.27 0.35
CA ASN A 132 -15.48 -31.77 0.97
C ASN A 132 -15.50 -30.25 1.06
N TYR A 133 -16.69 -29.67 1.22
CA TYR A 133 -16.80 -28.25 1.57
C TYR A 133 -16.24 -28.00 2.96
N GLY A 134 -15.45 -26.94 3.08
CA GLY A 134 -15.02 -26.44 4.38
C GLY A 134 -16.05 -25.57 5.09
N PRO A 135 -15.72 -25.12 6.32
CA PRO A 135 -16.54 -24.13 7.02
C PRO A 135 -16.76 -22.88 6.17
N MET A 136 -18.01 -22.38 6.17
CA MET A 136 -18.41 -21.26 5.29
C MET A 136 -17.71 -19.95 5.63
N ASP A 137 -17.34 -19.76 6.90
CA ASP A 137 -16.64 -18.58 7.41
C ASP A 137 -15.13 -18.78 7.57
N GLY A 138 -14.63 -19.96 7.20
CA GLY A 138 -13.21 -20.27 7.17
C GLY A 138 -12.73 -21.27 8.22
N LEU A 139 -11.51 -21.74 8.02
CA LEU A 139 -10.87 -22.78 8.80
C LEU A 139 -10.45 -22.26 10.19
N ASP A 140 -10.85 -22.95 11.25
CA ASP A 140 -10.55 -22.55 12.64
C ASP A 140 -9.05 -22.42 12.93
N SER A 141 -8.21 -23.30 12.37
CA SER A 141 -6.77 -23.21 12.56
C SER A 141 -6.19 -21.91 11.97
N LEU A 142 -6.71 -21.43 10.84
CA LEU A 142 -6.29 -20.16 10.25
C LEU A 142 -6.86 -18.96 11.04
N LYS A 143 -8.15 -19.03 11.43
CA LYS A 143 -8.79 -17.98 12.25
C LYS A 143 -8.04 -17.79 13.57
N LYS A 144 -7.63 -18.88 14.23
CA LYS A 144 -6.79 -18.84 15.44
C LYS A 144 -5.46 -18.11 15.21
N GLN A 145 -4.80 -18.33 14.09
CA GLN A 145 -3.55 -17.61 13.78
C GLN A 145 -3.80 -16.12 13.51
N ILE A 146 -4.90 -15.77 12.86
CA ILE A 146 -5.30 -14.38 12.65
C ILE A 146 -5.58 -13.71 13.99
N VAL A 147 -6.43 -14.29 14.85
CA VAL A 147 -6.72 -13.79 16.20
C VAL A 147 -5.44 -13.56 17.00
N ARG A 148 -4.51 -14.52 16.98
CA ARG A 148 -3.22 -14.38 17.65
C ARG A 148 -2.43 -13.18 17.15
N ARG A 149 -2.40 -12.94 15.83
CA ARG A 149 -1.72 -11.77 15.24
C ARG A 149 -2.34 -10.45 15.69
N TYR A 150 -3.68 -10.38 15.82
CA TYR A 150 -4.33 -9.19 16.36
C TYR A 150 -4.01 -8.99 17.85
N LEU A 151 -3.93 -10.09 18.61
CA LEU A 151 -3.51 -10.03 20.02
C LEU A 151 -2.07 -9.52 20.15
N ASP A 152 -1.15 -9.97 19.29
CA ASP A 152 0.23 -9.47 19.23
C ASP A 152 0.32 -7.96 18.92
N MET A 153 -0.71 -7.39 18.28
CA MET A 153 -0.88 -5.95 18.04
C MET A 153 -1.64 -5.23 19.16
N GLY A 154 -1.97 -5.92 20.25
CA GLY A 154 -2.70 -5.36 21.40
C GLY A 154 -4.23 -5.31 21.22
N LEU A 155 -4.79 -6.00 20.21
CA LEU A 155 -6.22 -6.04 19.95
C LEU A 155 -6.78 -7.46 20.15
N ALA A 156 -7.63 -7.66 21.17
CA ALA A 156 -8.39 -8.88 21.37
C ALA A 156 -9.63 -8.87 20.46
N ILE A 157 -9.75 -9.86 19.58
CA ILE A 157 -10.91 -10.10 18.72
C ILE A 157 -11.45 -11.52 18.95
N ASP A 158 -12.77 -11.71 18.74
CA ASP A 158 -13.37 -13.03 18.78
C ASP A 158 -13.15 -13.77 17.45
N MET A 159 -12.93 -15.08 17.53
CA MET A 159 -12.88 -15.92 16.32
C MET A 159 -14.15 -15.85 15.48
N ASP A 160 -15.29 -15.64 16.11
CA ASP A 160 -16.58 -15.50 15.42
C ASP A 160 -16.73 -14.19 14.62
N GLU A 161 -15.90 -13.19 14.91
CA GLU A 161 -15.83 -11.95 14.13
C GLU A 161 -15.00 -12.10 12.85
N VAL A 162 -14.15 -13.15 12.78
CA VAL A 162 -13.26 -13.42 11.64
C VAL A 162 -14.00 -14.20 10.56
N VAL A 163 -14.04 -13.64 9.35
CA VAL A 163 -14.57 -14.30 8.15
C VAL A 163 -13.49 -14.40 7.11
N ILE A 164 -13.11 -15.63 6.73
CA ILE A 164 -12.11 -15.88 5.68
C ILE A 164 -12.75 -15.65 4.31
N THR A 165 -12.02 -14.99 3.42
CA THR A 165 -12.49 -14.58 2.10
C THR A 165 -11.50 -14.98 1.00
N ASN A 166 -11.92 -14.89 -0.28
CA ASN A 166 -11.07 -15.12 -1.44
C ASN A 166 -10.23 -13.88 -1.77
N GLY A 167 -9.43 -13.43 -0.81
CA GLY A 167 -8.64 -12.20 -0.85
C GLY A 167 -9.42 -10.98 -0.35
N ALA A 168 -8.73 -9.85 -0.21
CA ALA A 168 -9.29 -8.62 0.34
C ALA A 168 -10.40 -8.00 -0.53
N GLN A 169 -10.37 -8.21 -1.85
CA GLN A 169 -11.41 -7.67 -2.74
C GLN A 169 -12.79 -8.23 -2.40
N GLU A 170 -12.87 -9.53 -2.08
CA GLU A 170 -14.12 -10.14 -1.61
C GLU A 170 -14.48 -9.63 -0.20
N ALA A 171 -13.50 -9.46 0.69
CA ALA A 171 -13.74 -8.90 2.02
C ALA A 171 -14.34 -7.50 1.94
N LEU A 172 -13.77 -6.61 1.12
CA LEU A 172 -14.28 -5.25 0.87
C LEU A 172 -15.67 -5.26 0.24
N ALA A 173 -15.93 -6.16 -0.72
CA ALA A 173 -17.23 -6.31 -1.35
C ALA A 173 -18.31 -6.75 -0.33
N ILE A 174 -17.99 -7.72 0.52
CA ILE A 174 -18.89 -8.19 1.59
C ILE A 174 -19.12 -7.08 2.62
N ALA A 175 -18.07 -6.37 3.03
CA ALA A 175 -18.16 -5.26 3.98
C ALA A 175 -19.08 -4.17 3.46
N LEU A 176 -18.90 -3.71 2.21
CA LEU A 176 -19.77 -2.72 1.57
C LEU A 176 -21.23 -3.21 1.50
N GLN A 177 -21.48 -4.43 1.02
CA GLN A 177 -22.85 -5.00 0.96
C GLN A 177 -23.48 -5.18 2.35
N ALA A 178 -22.65 -5.36 3.39
CA ALA A 178 -23.15 -5.47 4.75
C ALA A 178 -23.68 -4.14 5.30
N VAL A 179 -23.17 -3.00 4.83
CA VAL A 179 -23.48 -1.69 5.44
C VAL A 179 -24.15 -0.69 4.50
N THR A 180 -24.18 -0.97 3.18
CA THR A 180 -24.75 -0.07 2.17
C THR A 180 -25.83 -0.74 1.32
N LYS A 181 -26.52 0.08 0.52
CA LYS A 181 -27.49 -0.28 -0.52
C LYS A 181 -27.18 0.52 -1.79
N PRO A 182 -27.59 0.06 -2.99
CA PRO A 182 -27.46 0.83 -4.22
C PRO A 182 -28.04 2.24 -4.06
N GLY A 183 -27.30 3.26 -4.53
CA GLY A 183 -27.63 4.67 -4.39
C GLY A 183 -27.06 5.37 -3.16
N ASP A 184 -26.59 4.62 -2.14
CA ASP A 184 -25.95 5.19 -0.96
C ASP A 184 -24.64 5.90 -1.32
N VAL A 185 -24.24 6.86 -0.47
CA VAL A 185 -22.99 7.61 -0.58
C VAL A 185 -21.94 6.99 0.35
N ILE A 186 -20.78 6.71 -0.21
CA ILE A 186 -19.57 6.33 0.56
C ILE A 186 -18.50 7.39 0.44
N ALA A 187 -17.69 7.55 1.49
CA ALA A 187 -16.44 8.32 1.43
C ALA A 187 -15.28 7.38 1.10
N ILE A 188 -14.45 7.79 0.14
CA ILE A 188 -13.22 7.08 -0.26
C ILE A 188 -12.03 8.03 -0.24
N GLU A 189 -10.83 7.52 -0.20
CA GLU A 189 -9.59 8.31 -0.31
C GLU A 189 -9.47 9.01 -1.68
N SER A 190 -8.66 10.06 -1.74
CA SER A 190 -8.30 10.72 -3.00
C SER A 190 -6.79 11.05 -2.99
N PRO A 191 -5.95 10.30 -3.73
CA PRO A 191 -6.27 9.16 -4.58
C PRO A 191 -6.64 7.89 -3.78
N CYS A 192 -7.42 6.99 -4.39
CA CYS A 192 -7.95 5.75 -3.80
C CYS A 192 -7.51 4.52 -4.60
N TYR A 193 -7.33 3.37 -3.95
CA TYR A 193 -7.14 2.10 -4.66
C TYR A 193 -8.31 1.86 -5.63
N PHE A 194 -8.00 1.64 -6.90
CA PHE A 194 -9.01 1.57 -7.97
C PHE A 194 -9.98 0.38 -7.81
N GLY A 195 -9.59 -0.70 -7.10
CA GLY A 195 -10.50 -1.79 -6.78
C GLY A 195 -11.67 -1.37 -5.88
N ILE A 196 -11.51 -0.33 -5.04
CA ILE A 196 -12.61 0.27 -4.26
C ILE A 196 -13.50 1.09 -5.19
N VAL A 197 -12.92 1.81 -6.14
CA VAL A 197 -13.66 2.57 -7.16
C VAL A 197 -14.52 1.63 -8.02
N GLU A 198 -13.94 0.50 -8.44
CA GLU A 198 -14.64 -0.56 -9.18
C GLU A 198 -15.78 -1.20 -8.37
N LEU A 199 -15.54 -1.48 -7.09
CA LEU A 199 -16.60 -2.00 -6.21
C LEU A 199 -17.75 -1.00 -6.03
N ALA A 200 -17.45 0.30 -5.88
CA ALA A 200 -18.48 1.33 -5.79
C ALA A 200 -19.35 1.39 -7.05
N GLU A 201 -18.72 1.28 -8.24
CA GLU A 201 -19.44 1.22 -9.51
C GLU A 201 -20.35 -0.02 -9.59
N ASN A 202 -19.77 -1.21 -9.33
CA ASN A 202 -20.51 -2.48 -9.43
C ASN A 202 -21.67 -2.61 -8.41
N LEU A 203 -21.54 -1.97 -7.24
CA LEU A 203 -22.56 -1.97 -6.21
C LEU A 203 -23.56 -0.79 -6.37
N GLY A 204 -23.44 0.02 -7.41
CA GLY A 204 -24.29 1.17 -7.66
C GLY A 204 -24.19 2.27 -6.61
N LEU A 205 -23.04 2.41 -5.96
CA LEU A 205 -22.78 3.42 -4.92
C LEU A 205 -22.32 4.74 -5.53
N LYS A 206 -22.54 5.83 -4.81
CA LYS A 206 -21.99 7.14 -5.11
C LYS A 206 -20.76 7.37 -4.23
N ALA A 207 -19.72 7.94 -4.79
CA ALA A 207 -18.48 8.20 -4.06
C ALA A 207 -18.25 9.69 -3.82
N ILE A 208 -17.82 10.05 -2.60
CA ILE A 208 -17.21 11.34 -2.28
C ILE A 208 -15.75 11.11 -1.90
N GLU A 209 -14.86 11.82 -2.56
CA GLU A 209 -13.42 11.62 -2.43
C GLU A 209 -12.84 12.56 -1.38
N ILE A 210 -12.28 12.01 -0.31
CA ILE A 210 -11.61 12.75 0.77
C ILE A 210 -10.12 12.86 0.47
N PRO A 211 -9.53 14.06 0.43
CA PRO A 211 -8.12 14.26 0.16
C PRO A 211 -7.22 13.54 1.18
N VAL A 212 -6.13 12.94 0.68
CA VAL A 212 -5.10 12.27 1.50
C VAL A 212 -3.88 13.19 1.65
N CYS A 213 -3.36 13.30 2.87
CA CYS A 213 -2.05 13.83 3.16
C CYS A 213 -1.02 12.70 2.93
N PRO A 214 0.04 12.94 2.14
CA PRO A 214 1.07 11.92 1.90
C PRO A 214 1.76 11.40 3.18
N ASP A 215 1.80 12.22 4.24
CA ASP A 215 2.50 11.89 5.48
C ASP A 215 1.57 11.32 6.56
N ASP A 216 0.33 11.87 6.68
CA ASP A 216 -0.55 11.64 7.84
C ASP A 216 -1.88 10.92 7.50
N GLY A 217 -2.08 10.47 6.27
CA GLY A 217 -3.34 9.88 5.82
C GLY A 217 -4.40 10.92 5.47
N ILE A 218 -5.69 10.63 5.65
CA ILE A 218 -6.77 11.54 5.22
C ILE A 218 -6.80 12.85 6.01
N TRP A 219 -7.29 13.92 5.36
CA TRP A 219 -7.57 15.19 6.01
C TRP A 219 -8.89 15.10 6.80
N LEU A 220 -8.80 14.96 8.13
CA LEU A 220 -10.00 14.83 9.00
C LEU A 220 -10.95 16.02 8.87
N SER A 221 -10.44 17.25 8.72
CA SER A 221 -11.25 18.44 8.52
C SER A 221 -12.05 18.43 7.20
N ASP A 222 -11.53 17.76 6.16
CA ASP A 222 -12.26 17.59 4.91
C ASP A 222 -13.32 16.50 5.06
N LEU A 223 -13.02 15.43 5.80
CA LEU A 223 -13.99 14.40 6.13
C LEU A 223 -15.15 14.94 6.96
N GLU A 224 -14.86 15.73 8.00
CA GLU A 224 -15.87 16.36 8.86
C GLU A 224 -16.83 17.24 8.05
N ARG A 225 -16.29 18.09 7.17
CA ARG A 225 -17.10 18.91 6.24
C ARG A 225 -17.93 18.08 5.26
N ALA A 226 -17.42 16.93 4.84
CA ALA A 226 -18.16 16.02 3.97
C ALA A 226 -19.33 15.36 4.71
N LEU A 227 -19.10 14.91 5.95
CA LEU A 227 -20.10 14.33 6.84
C LEU A 227 -21.22 15.30 7.22
N GLU A 228 -20.90 16.61 7.32
CA GLU A 228 -21.92 17.65 7.56
C GLU A 228 -22.84 17.90 6.36
N LYS A 229 -22.32 17.74 5.15
CA LYS A 229 -23.01 18.13 3.91
C LYS A 229 -23.71 16.96 3.20
N HIS A 230 -23.28 15.75 3.48
CA HIS A 230 -23.74 14.56 2.75
C HIS A 230 -24.09 13.45 3.73
N ASP A 231 -25.15 12.71 3.42
CA ASP A 231 -25.53 11.49 4.13
C ASP A 231 -24.58 10.34 3.71
N ILE A 232 -23.40 10.29 4.35
CA ILE A 232 -22.36 9.29 4.10
C ILE A 232 -22.67 8.06 4.93
N ARG A 233 -22.91 6.92 4.27
CA ARG A 233 -23.28 5.67 4.93
C ARG A 233 -22.07 4.90 5.47
N ALA A 234 -20.95 4.93 4.75
CA ALA A 234 -19.70 4.28 5.14
C ALA A 234 -18.48 5.02 4.58
N CYS A 235 -17.35 4.87 5.24
CA CYS A 235 -16.04 5.30 4.75
C CYS A 235 -15.19 4.07 4.42
N VAL A 236 -14.43 4.11 3.30
CA VAL A 236 -13.48 3.06 2.93
C VAL A 236 -12.09 3.69 2.84
N PHE A 237 -11.23 3.41 3.82
CA PHE A 237 -9.91 4.04 3.95
C PHE A 237 -8.82 3.03 4.28
N SER A 238 -7.61 3.28 3.77
CA SER A 238 -6.40 2.53 4.11
C SER A 238 -5.64 3.28 5.21
N THR A 239 -5.97 3.03 6.47
CA THR A 239 -5.42 3.80 7.59
C THR A 239 -4.00 3.39 7.98
N SER A 240 -3.57 2.16 7.65
CA SER A 240 -2.21 1.68 7.91
C SER A 240 -1.24 2.16 6.84
N ILE A 241 -1.31 1.60 5.63
CA ILE A 241 -0.48 2.01 4.48
C ILE A 241 -1.39 2.18 3.27
N SER A 242 -1.48 3.41 2.76
CA SER A 242 -2.39 3.71 1.66
C SER A 242 -1.86 3.26 0.28
N ASN A 243 -2.76 2.97 -0.63
CA ASN A 243 -2.48 2.74 -2.05
C ASN A 243 -3.25 3.79 -2.87
N PRO A 244 -2.55 4.69 -3.60
CA PRO A 244 -1.21 4.55 -4.14
C PRO A 244 -0.09 5.35 -3.43
N LEU A 245 -0.38 6.14 -2.39
CA LEU A 245 0.59 7.09 -1.83
C LEU A 245 1.62 6.45 -0.90
N GLY A 246 1.27 5.32 -0.26
CA GLY A 246 2.08 4.72 0.79
C GLY A 246 2.13 5.56 2.08
N SER A 247 1.16 6.46 2.27
CA SER A 247 1.01 7.24 3.50
C SER A 247 0.66 6.35 4.69
N PHE A 248 1.13 6.74 5.86
CA PHE A 248 0.85 6.07 7.13
C PHE A 248 0.10 7.04 8.05
N MET A 249 -1.07 6.63 8.53
CA MET A 249 -1.81 7.43 9.50
C MET A 249 -1.34 7.09 10.92
N PRO A 250 -0.81 8.06 11.70
CA PRO A 250 -0.44 7.83 13.09
C PRO A 250 -1.63 7.35 13.94
N ASP A 251 -1.36 6.53 14.96
CA ASP A 251 -2.40 5.94 15.80
C ASP A 251 -3.30 7.00 16.47
N THR A 252 -2.74 8.14 16.87
CA THR A 252 -3.50 9.26 17.42
C THR A 252 -4.53 9.82 16.44
N ARG A 253 -4.16 9.96 15.16
CA ARG A 253 -5.08 10.41 14.10
C ARG A 253 -6.10 9.33 13.74
N ARG A 254 -5.70 8.08 13.82
CA ARG A 254 -6.61 6.93 13.59
C ARG A 254 -7.67 6.87 14.68
N ALA A 255 -7.29 7.10 15.94
CA ALA A 255 -8.24 7.23 17.05
C ALA A 255 -9.21 8.40 16.84
N GLN A 256 -8.72 9.57 16.39
CA GLN A 256 -9.57 10.72 16.06
C GLN A 256 -10.53 10.42 14.91
N LEU A 257 -10.07 9.73 13.86
CA LEU A 257 -10.91 9.29 12.75
C LEU A 257 -12.06 8.40 13.23
N VAL A 258 -11.74 7.36 14.01
CA VAL A 258 -12.75 6.43 14.53
C VAL A 258 -13.75 7.16 15.42
N ALA A 259 -13.29 8.00 16.34
CA ALA A 259 -14.16 8.79 17.22
C ALA A 259 -15.10 9.71 16.41
N LEU A 260 -14.60 10.40 15.38
CA LEU A 260 -15.40 11.25 14.49
C LEU A 260 -16.51 10.46 13.79
N LEU A 261 -16.18 9.28 13.26
CA LEU A 261 -17.14 8.44 12.53
C LEU A 261 -18.18 7.83 13.47
N GLU A 262 -17.77 7.38 14.65
CA GLU A 262 -18.69 6.83 15.66
C GLU A 262 -19.64 7.88 16.25
N GLN A 263 -19.23 9.15 16.34
CA GLN A 263 -20.14 10.26 16.71
C GLN A 263 -21.24 10.49 15.69
N ARG A 264 -21.01 10.12 14.43
CA ARG A 264 -21.96 10.29 13.31
C ARG A 264 -22.65 8.97 12.90
N ASP A 265 -22.40 7.87 13.65
CA ASP A 265 -22.89 6.51 13.37
C ASP A 265 -22.54 6.03 11.95
N VAL A 266 -21.36 6.41 11.45
CA VAL A 266 -20.82 6.04 10.13
C VAL A 266 -19.82 4.89 10.28
N VAL A 267 -19.96 3.86 9.43
CA VAL A 267 -19.08 2.69 9.47
C VAL A 267 -17.77 2.98 8.77
N LEU A 268 -16.65 2.60 9.40
CA LEU A 268 -15.33 2.55 8.77
C LEU A 268 -15.07 1.14 8.24
N ILE A 269 -14.83 1.03 6.93
CA ILE A 269 -14.25 -0.16 6.31
C ILE A 269 -12.76 0.14 6.09
N GLU A 270 -11.90 -0.51 6.86
CA GLU A 270 -10.46 -0.36 6.79
C GLU A 270 -9.86 -1.35 5.79
N ASP A 271 -9.18 -0.84 4.75
CA ASP A 271 -8.34 -1.65 3.87
C ASP A 271 -6.93 -1.77 4.46
N ASP A 272 -6.65 -2.89 5.14
CA ASP A 272 -5.38 -3.16 5.82
C ASP A 272 -4.49 -4.15 5.04
N VAL A 273 -4.61 -4.18 3.71
CA VAL A 273 -3.87 -5.13 2.85
C VAL A 273 -2.36 -4.91 2.90
N TYR A 274 -1.90 -3.69 3.11
CA TYR A 274 -0.48 -3.34 3.22
C TYR A 274 0.03 -3.21 4.67
N GLY A 275 -0.81 -3.37 5.68
CA GLY A 275 -0.45 -3.13 7.07
C GLY A 275 0.82 -3.84 7.55
N ASP A 276 1.07 -5.07 7.09
CA ASP A 276 2.27 -5.84 7.43
C ASP A 276 3.53 -5.42 6.62
N LEU A 277 3.38 -4.57 5.60
CA LEU A 277 4.49 -4.07 4.76
C LEU A 277 4.95 -2.66 5.19
N TYR A 278 4.95 -2.38 6.47
CA TYR A 278 5.40 -1.12 7.05
C TYR A 278 6.93 -0.97 7.02
N PHE A 279 7.41 0.28 6.95
CA PHE A 279 8.84 0.65 7.02
C PHE A 279 9.17 1.47 8.27
N THR A 280 8.19 1.77 9.07
CA THR A 280 8.30 2.39 10.41
C THR A 280 8.89 1.40 11.40
N GLU A 281 9.21 1.85 12.63
CA GLU A 281 9.72 0.96 13.68
C GLU A 281 8.72 -0.13 14.08
N GLN A 282 7.43 0.21 14.05
CA GLN A 282 6.34 -0.68 14.45
C GLN A 282 5.20 -0.62 13.42
N ARG A 283 4.45 -1.70 13.35
CA ARG A 283 3.19 -1.76 12.62
C ARG A 283 2.15 -0.88 13.30
N GLY A 284 1.40 -0.12 12.51
CA GLY A 284 0.25 0.63 13.04
C GLY A 284 -0.83 -0.31 13.61
N ILE A 285 -1.45 0.10 14.70
CA ILE A 285 -2.55 -0.65 15.32
C ILE A 285 -3.79 -0.52 14.41
N PRO A 286 -4.52 -1.60 14.07
CA PRO A 286 -5.74 -1.51 13.27
C PRO A 286 -6.77 -0.54 13.85
N ALA A 287 -7.51 0.16 12.99
CA ALA A 287 -8.50 1.16 13.41
C ALA A 287 -9.56 0.58 14.37
N GLN A 288 -9.83 -0.71 14.26
CA GLN A 288 -10.76 -1.43 15.13
C GLN A 288 -10.38 -1.34 16.62
N ALA A 289 -9.10 -1.21 16.97
CA ALA A 289 -8.65 -1.08 18.36
C ALA A 289 -9.13 0.21 19.03
N PHE A 290 -9.52 1.22 18.26
CA PHE A 290 -10.04 2.49 18.75
C PHE A 290 -11.57 2.56 18.77
N SER A 291 -12.26 1.51 18.26
CA SER A 291 -13.71 1.47 18.16
C SER A 291 -14.36 1.18 19.52
N GLN A 292 -15.33 1.98 19.90
CA GLN A 292 -16.15 1.78 21.10
C GLN A 292 -17.55 1.23 20.74
N LYS A 293 -18.04 1.54 19.55
CA LYS A 293 -19.37 1.12 19.08
C LYS A 293 -19.33 -0.10 18.14
N GLY A 294 -18.16 -0.64 17.82
CA GLY A 294 -18.00 -1.74 16.87
C GLY A 294 -18.33 -1.36 15.43
N LEU A 295 -18.16 -0.08 15.06
CA LEU A 295 -18.44 0.46 13.71
C LEU A 295 -17.23 0.38 12.77
N VAL A 296 -16.23 -0.44 13.09
CA VAL A 296 -15.07 -0.67 12.22
C VAL A 296 -15.10 -2.11 11.69
N ILE A 297 -14.92 -2.25 10.38
CA ILE A 297 -14.71 -3.54 9.70
C ILE A 297 -13.31 -3.49 9.08
N THR A 298 -12.39 -4.35 9.54
CA THR A 298 -11.04 -4.42 8.98
C THR A 298 -10.97 -5.52 7.91
N CYS A 299 -10.50 -5.20 6.70
CA CYS A 299 -10.31 -6.11 5.57
C CYS A 299 -8.83 -6.27 5.26
N ALA A 300 -8.34 -7.51 5.19
CA ALA A 300 -6.93 -7.80 4.96
C ALA A 300 -6.71 -9.04 4.09
N SER A 301 -5.46 -9.32 3.69
CA SER A 301 -5.15 -10.45 2.82
C SER A 301 -3.68 -10.83 2.89
N PHE A 302 -3.38 -12.12 2.68
CA PHE A 302 -2.03 -12.62 2.46
C PHE A 302 -1.51 -12.38 1.03
N SER A 303 -2.31 -11.77 0.14
CA SER A 303 -1.93 -11.55 -1.27
C SER A 303 -0.72 -10.65 -1.46
N LYS A 304 -0.47 -9.69 -0.57
CA LYS A 304 0.67 -8.77 -0.66
C LYS A 304 1.84 -9.17 0.23
N THR A 305 1.61 -10.11 1.13
CA THR A 305 2.55 -10.47 2.19
C THR A 305 3.09 -11.89 2.10
N ALA A 306 2.43 -12.78 1.34
CA ALA A 306 2.88 -14.17 1.17
C ALA A 306 2.66 -14.70 -0.24
N ALA A 307 1.41 -14.99 -0.62
CA ALA A 307 1.09 -15.72 -1.85
C ALA A 307 -0.20 -15.18 -2.50
N PRO A 308 -0.10 -14.33 -3.53
CA PRO A 308 -1.28 -13.78 -4.24
C PRO A 308 -2.16 -14.88 -4.84
N SER A 309 -1.55 -15.95 -5.37
CA SER A 309 -2.24 -17.07 -6.01
C SER A 309 -3.07 -17.94 -5.06
N TYR A 310 -2.81 -17.87 -3.75
CA TYR A 310 -3.57 -18.62 -2.76
C TYR A 310 -4.97 -18.07 -2.55
N ARG A 311 -5.20 -16.82 -2.91
CA ARG A 311 -6.51 -16.15 -2.80
C ARG A 311 -7.12 -16.25 -1.40
N VAL A 312 -6.32 -15.98 -0.35
CA VAL A 312 -6.78 -15.97 1.05
C VAL A 312 -6.69 -14.55 1.60
N GLY A 313 -7.83 -14.07 2.05
CA GLY A 313 -8.00 -12.83 2.81
C GLY A 313 -8.93 -13.08 3.98
N TRP A 314 -9.21 -12.06 4.73
CA TRP A 314 -10.16 -12.09 5.84
C TRP A 314 -10.74 -10.72 6.10
N MET A 315 -11.84 -10.70 6.82
CA MET A 315 -12.37 -9.52 7.47
C MET A 315 -12.59 -9.79 8.96
N VAL A 316 -12.41 -8.76 9.77
CA VAL A 316 -12.86 -8.73 11.16
C VAL A 316 -14.08 -7.83 11.19
N ALA A 317 -15.25 -8.43 11.35
CA ALA A 317 -16.51 -7.79 11.00
C ALA A 317 -17.29 -7.23 12.21
N SER A 318 -16.76 -7.35 13.43
CA SER A 318 -17.38 -6.87 14.67
C SER A 318 -18.88 -7.21 14.72
N GLN A 319 -19.76 -6.26 15.04
CA GLN A 319 -21.20 -6.45 15.08
C GLN A 319 -21.85 -6.85 13.73
N PHE A 320 -21.13 -6.71 12.62
CA PHE A 320 -21.63 -7.07 11.28
C PHE A 320 -21.35 -8.54 10.91
N SER A 321 -20.71 -9.33 11.79
CA SER A 321 -20.24 -10.69 11.54
C SER A 321 -21.36 -11.61 10.98
N ALA A 322 -22.52 -11.66 11.61
CA ALA A 322 -23.63 -12.50 11.16
C ALA A 322 -24.10 -12.15 9.74
N LYS A 323 -24.16 -10.85 9.40
CA LYS A 323 -24.54 -10.37 8.06
C LYS A 323 -23.45 -10.68 7.04
N ALA A 324 -22.18 -10.48 7.40
CA ALA A 324 -21.02 -10.79 6.56
C ALA A 324 -20.97 -12.29 6.22
N LYS A 325 -21.10 -13.19 7.21
CA LYS A 325 -21.16 -14.65 7.00
C LYS A 325 -22.29 -15.06 6.05
N ARG A 326 -23.48 -14.45 6.17
CA ARG A 326 -24.61 -14.70 5.27
C ARG A 326 -24.29 -14.26 3.83
N ILE A 327 -23.71 -13.07 3.64
CA ILE A 327 -23.34 -12.56 2.32
C ILE A 327 -22.25 -13.44 1.72
N LYS A 328 -21.19 -13.77 2.48
CA LYS A 328 -20.11 -14.66 2.06
C LYS A 328 -20.64 -15.99 1.54
N ARG A 329 -21.54 -16.63 2.30
CA ARG A 329 -22.15 -17.90 1.90
C ARG A 329 -22.95 -17.78 0.59
N ALA A 330 -23.65 -16.68 0.38
CA ALA A 330 -24.41 -16.44 -0.85
C ALA A 330 -23.52 -16.17 -2.07
N LEU A 331 -22.37 -15.52 -1.89
CA LEU A 331 -21.48 -15.16 -3.00
C LEU A 331 -20.55 -16.31 -3.45
N SER A 332 -19.97 -17.04 -2.52
CA SER A 332 -18.86 -17.95 -2.82
C SER A 332 -18.79 -19.20 -1.95
N CYS A 333 -19.81 -19.48 -1.13
CA CYS A 333 -19.80 -20.58 -0.17
C CYS A 333 -18.54 -20.55 0.73
N SER A 334 -17.71 -21.60 0.67
CA SER A 334 -16.44 -21.68 1.40
C SER A 334 -15.25 -21.27 0.52
N SER A 335 -14.15 -20.86 1.14
CA SER A 335 -12.88 -20.64 0.46
C SER A 335 -12.04 -21.93 0.44
N SER A 336 -11.05 -22.01 -0.46
CA SER A 336 -10.17 -23.18 -0.62
C SER A 336 -9.54 -23.61 0.71
N LEU A 337 -9.84 -24.82 1.17
CA LEU A 337 -9.31 -25.37 2.42
C LEU A 337 -7.79 -25.57 2.37
N MET A 338 -7.30 -26.10 1.27
CA MET A 338 -5.88 -26.41 1.11
C MET A 338 -5.00 -25.18 1.31
N ASN A 339 -5.42 -24.05 0.76
CA ASN A 339 -4.68 -22.79 0.87
C ASN A 339 -4.78 -22.20 2.29
N GLN A 340 -5.92 -22.38 2.96
CA GLN A 340 -6.10 -21.97 4.34
C GLN A 340 -5.23 -22.78 5.29
N TRP A 341 -5.19 -24.12 5.16
CA TRP A 341 -4.30 -24.97 5.95
C TRP A 341 -2.83 -24.63 5.74
N ALA A 342 -2.42 -24.42 4.49
CA ALA A 342 -1.04 -24.08 4.17
C ALA A 342 -0.62 -22.77 4.83
N LEU A 343 -1.49 -21.76 4.85
CA LEU A 343 -1.20 -20.49 5.51
C LEU A 343 -1.25 -20.61 7.03
N ALA A 344 -2.20 -21.36 7.60
CA ALA A 344 -2.24 -21.61 9.04
C ALA A 344 -0.93 -22.26 9.54
N ASP A 345 -0.39 -23.20 8.77
CA ASP A 345 0.87 -23.87 9.07
C ASP A 345 2.08 -22.92 8.89
N PHE A 346 2.09 -22.12 7.81
CA PHE A 346 3.14 -21.14 7.56
C PHE A 346 3.20 -20.07 8.68
N LEU A 347 2.05 -19.64 9.18
CA LEU A 347 1.93 -18.72 10.33
C LEU A 347 2.41 -19.38 11.62
N SER A 348 1.86 -20.56 11.98
CA SER A 348 2.14 -21.26 13.25
C SER A 348 3.61 -21.66 13.40
N SER A 349 4.31 -21.94 12.30
CA SER A 349 5.73 -22.30 12.29
C SER A 349 6.68 -21.08 12.46
N GLY A 350 6.16 -19.87 12.55
CA GLY A 350 6.95 -18.62 12.52
C GLY A 350 7.63 -18.35 11.17
N GLY A 351 7.30 -19.13 10.15
CA GLY A 351 7.82 -18.97 8.79
C GLY A 351 7.41 -17.63 8.17
N TYR A 352 6.16 -17.25 8.40
CA TYR A 352 5.61 -16.00 7.91
C TYR A 352 6.31 -14.75 8.46
N GLU A 353 6.60 -14.69 9.75
CA GLU A 353 7.30 -13.52 10.34
C GLU A 353 8.73 -13.39 9.83
N ARG A 354 9.45 -14.51 9.68
CA ARG A 354 10.78 -14.51 9.06
C ARG A 354 10.73 -14.02 7.61
N HIS A 355 9.74 -14.47 6.86
CA HIS A 355 9.50 -14.03 5.49
C HIS A 355 9.20 -12.54 5.42
N LEU A 356 8.27 -12.01 6.24
CA LEU A 356 7.93 -10.58 6.26
C LEU A 356 9.13 -9.68 6.56
N LYS A 357 10.02 -10.10 7.48
CA LYS A 357 11.24 -9.35 7.78
C LYS A 357 12.12 -9.19 6.54
N LEU A 358 12.27 -10.24 5.74
CA LEU A 358 13.04 -10.21 4.49
C LEU A 358 12.33 -9.37 3.41
N VAL A 359 11.00 -9.53 3.28
CA VAL A 359 10.18 -8.74 2.35
C VAL A 359 10.34 -7.25 2.63
N ARG A 360 10.13 -6.81 3.88
CA ARG A 360 10.26 -5.40 4.26
C ARG A 360 11.64 -4.84 3.96
N LYS A 361 12.71 -5.57 4.32
CA LYS A 361 14.09 -5.17 4.00
C LYS A 361 14.27 -4.96 2.51
N ARG A 362 13.86 -5.91 1.68
CA ARG A 362 14.00 -5.82 0.23
C ARG A 362 13.17 -4.71 -0.38
N LEU A 363 11.96 -4.48 0.13
CA LEU A 363 11.10 -3.40 -0.33
C LEU A 363 11.68 -2.02 -0.02
N ILE A 364 12.31 -1.82 1.15
CA ILE A 364 13.01 -0.57 1.49
C ILE A 364 14.16 -0.32 0.49
N GLU A 365 15.00 -1.32 0.25
CA GLU A 365 16.11 -1.23 -0.72
C GLU A 365 15.60 -0.86 -2.13
N ASN A 366 14.55 -1.54 -2.58
CA ASN A 366 13.97 -1.30 -3.92
C ASN A 366 13.27 0.06 -4.01
N ARG A 367 12.56 0.50 -2.96
CA ARG A 367 11.95 1.84 -2.89
C ARG A 367 13.00 2.92 -3.13
N ASP A 368 14.11 2.86 -2.41
CA ASP A 368 15.13 3.89 -2.46
C ASP A 368 15.84 3.92 -3.83
N ARG A 369 16.13 2.74 -4.40
CA ARG A 369 16.64 2.61 -5.78
C ARG A 369 15.66 3.16 -6.81
N MET A 370 14.36 2.85 -6.66
CA MET A 370 13.33 3.31 -7.58
C MET A 370 13.18 4.84 -7.53
N ILE A 371 13.14 5.44 -6.34
CA ILE A 371 13.08 6.89 -6.18
C ILE A 371 14.30 7.55 -6.84
N GLN A 372 15.50 7.02 -6.64
CA GLN A 372 16.70 7.52 -7.27
C GLN A 372 16.64 7.44 -8.80
N ALA A 373 16.24 6.28 -9.34
CA ALA A 373 16.11 6.08 -10.78
C ALA A 373 15.07 7.02 -11.42
N VAL A 374 13.93 7.22 -10.74
CA VAL A 374 12.88 8.16 -11.18
C VAL A 374 13.40 9.59 -11.19
N ASN A 375 14.06 10.04 -10.12
CA ASN A 375 14.61 11.40 -10.06
C ASN A 375 15.62 11.67 -11.17
N VAL A 376 16.47 10.69 -11.50
CA VAL A 376 17.43 10.81 -12.61
C VAL A 376 16.72 10.82 -13.97
N ALA A 377 15.70 9.99 -14.17
CA ALA A 377 15.05 9.81 -15.46
C ALA A 377 14.06 10.94 -15.82
N PHE A 378 13.36 11.50 -14.81
CA PHE A 378 12.27 12.48 -15.03
C PHE A 378 12.67 13.93 -14.68
N GLY A 379 13.80 14.12 -13.99
CA GLY A 379 14.29 15.44 -13.59
C GLY A 379 13.47 16.09 -12.46
N SER A 380 13.64 17.40 -12.28
CA SER A 380 13.09 18.18 -11.16
C SER A 380 11.59 18.48 -11.24
N GLU A 381 10.94 18.22 -12.34
CA GLU A 381 9.50 18.51 -12.52
C GLU A 381 8.59 17.42 -11.96
N VAL A 382 9.12 16.22 -11.72
CA VAL A 382 8.36 15.12 -11.14
C VAL A 382 8.30 15.24 -9.61
N ARG A 383 7.12 14.97 -9.05
CA ARG A 383 6.93 14.81 -7.60
C ARG A 383 6.66 13.36 -7.30
N VAL A 384 7.39 12.82 -6.35
CA VAL A 384 7.35 11.39 -6.02
C VAL A 384 6.87 11.22 -4.58
N SER A 385 5.93 10.32 -4.35
CA SER A 385 5.55 9.95 -2.99
C SER A 385 6.74 9.32 -2.23
N ARG A 386 6.72 9.43 -0.91
CA ARG A 386 7.72 8.79 -0.03
C ARG A 386 7.03 7.73 0.83
N PRO A 387 6.78 6.53 0.30
CA PRO A 387 6.02 5.52 1.01
C PRO A 387 6.66 5.12 2.33
N GLN A 388 5.84 5.05 3.38
CA GLN A 388 6.20 4.49 4.68
C GLN A 388 5.86 3.00 4.77
N GLY A 389 5.49 2.39 3.65
CA GLY A 389 5.18 0.98 3.50
C GLY A 389 4.65 0.64 2.12
N GLY A 390 4.26 -0.63 1.94
CA GLY A 390 3.73 -1.13 0.68
C GLY A 390 4.80 -1.39 -0.39
N CYS A 391 4.40 -1.38 -1.65
CA CYS A 391 5.28 -1.73 -2.77
C CYS A 391 5.10 -0.83 -3.99
N VAL A 392 4.50 0.37 -3.84
CA VAL A 392 4.15 1.26 -4.96
C VAL A 392 4.60 2.69 -4.71
N LEU A 393 4.93 3.39 -5.78
CA LEU A 393 5.21 4.82 -5.83
C LEU A 393 4.16 5.54 -6.65
N TRP A 394 3.78 6.73 -6.19
CA TRP A 394 2.95 7.67 -6.92
C TRP A 394 3.80 8.79 -7.47
N LEU A 395 3.67 9.06 -8.78
CA LEU A 395 4.39 10.10 -9.50
C LEU A 395 3.39 11.14 -10.03
N ASP A 396 3.57 12.39 -9.66
CA ASP A 396 2.95 13.55 -10.31
C ASP A 396 3.95 14.11 -11.34
N LEU A 397 3.64 13.96 -12.63
CA LEU A 397 4.54 14.22 -13.75
C LEU A 397 4.51 15.68 -14.22
N GLY A 398 3.74 16.54 -13.53
CA GLY A 398 3.54 17.93 -13.92
C GLY A 398 2.44 18.11 -14.99
N LYS A 399 2.08 19.36 -15.26
CA LYS A 399 0.86 19.72 -16.03
C LYS A 399 0.86 19.30 -17.51
N HIS A 400 2.04 19.07 -18.08
CA HIS A 400 2.20 18.86 -19.53
C HIS A 400 2.34 17.37 -19.90
N VAL A 401 2.13 16.47 -18.97
CA VAL A 401 2.19 15.02 -19.22
C VAL A 401 0.82 14.41 -18.92
N ASP A 402 0.28 13.67 -19.89
CA ASP A 402 -0.92 12.85 -19.74
C ASP A 402 -0.52 11.43 -19.37
N GLY A 403 -0.93 10.97 -18.17
CA GLY A 403 -0.60 9.64 -17.65
C GLY A 403 -1.27 8.50 -18.43
N ALA A 404 -2.42 8.74 -19.06
CA ALA A 404 -3.09 7.72 -19.89
C ALA A 404 -2.38 7.58 -21.24
N LEU A 405 -1.96 8.68 -21.87
CA LEU A 405 -1.14 8.62 -23.08
C LEU A 405 0.23 8.01 -22.77
N LEU A 406 0.84 8.34 -21.62
CA LEU A 406 2.11 7.73 -21.21
C LEU A 406 1.95 6.22 -21.02
N PHE A 407 0.84 5.75 -20.45
CA PHE A 407 0.54 4.32 -20.32
C PHE A 407 0.49 3.63 -21.69
N GLN A 408 -0.23 4.18 -22.66
CA GLN A 408 -0.32 3.62 -24.02
C GLN A 408 1.05 3.52 -24.67
N LYS A 409 1.83 4.60 -24.66
CA LYS A 409 3.17 4.65 -25.26
C LYS A 409 4.19 3.75 -24.56
N ALA A 410 4.06 3.57 -23.24
CA ALA A 410 4.87 2.64 -22.47
C ALA A 410 4.53 1.18 -22.83
N LEU A 411 3.24 0.88 -22.95
CA LEU A 411 2.77 -0.46 -23.30
C LEU A 411 3.26 -0.90 -24.70
N GLU A 412 3.28 0.00 -25.70
CA GLU A 412 3.89 -0.22 -27.02
C GLU A 412 5.38 -0.61 -26.93
N ARG A 413 6.05 -0.30 -25.83
CA ARG A 413 7.46 -0.64 -25.55
C ARG A 413 7.64 -1.76 -24.55
N GLY A 414 6.58 -2.51 -24.27
CA GLY A 414 6.60 -3.60 -23.31
C GLY A 414 6.77 -3.16 -21.86
N ILE A 415 6.30 -1.96 -21.48
CA ILE A 415 6.33 -1.47 -20.12
C ILE A 415 4.91 -1.21 -19.64
N SER A 416 4.46 -1.93 -18.62
CA SER A 416 3.15 -1.73 -18.00
C SER A 416 3.27 -0.75 -16.82
N ILE A 417 2.44 0.29 -16.78
CA ILE A 417 2.28 1.23 -15.66
C ILE A 417 0.78 1.38 -15.33
N THR A 418 0.44 2.09 -14.27
CA THR A 418 -0.98 2.37 -13.96
C THR A 418 -1.26 3.86 -14.03
N PRO A 419 -2.13 4.35 -14.94
CA PRO A 419 -2.45 5.76 -15.04
C PRO A 419 -3.21 6.25 -13.82
N GLY A 420 -2.93 7.49 -13.41
CA GLY A 420 -3.47 8.10 -12.19
C GLY A 420 -4.98 8.29 -12.19
N THR A 421 -5.59 8.42 -13.36
CA THR A 421 -7.05 8.58 -13.53
C THR A 421 -7.86 7.40 -13.00
N LEU A 422 -7.25 6.22 -12.82
CA LEU A 422 -7.90 5.06 -12.18
C LEU A 422 -8.11 5.24 -10.69
N PHE A 423 -7.27 6.01 -10.03
CA PHE A 423 -7.28 6.20 -8.57
C PHE A 423 -8.24 7.31 -8.11
N SER A 424 -9.22 7.64 -8.93
CA SER A 424 -10.25 8.64 -8.64
C SER A 424 -11.58 8.23 -9.25
N ALA A 425 -12.66 8.39 -8.52
CA ALA A 425 -14.02 8.25 -9.04
C ALA A 425 -14.39 9.36 -10.04
N SER A 426 -13.68 10.48 -10.00
CA SER A 426 -13.83 11.63 -10.89
C SER A 426 -12.73 11.69 -11.96
N LYS A 427 -12.52 12.84 -12.59
CA LYS A 427 -11.48 13.05 -13.63
C LYS A 427 -10.20 13.68 -13.07
N LYS A 428 -9.78 13.30 -11.85
CA LYS A 428 -8.53 13.78 -11.24
C LYS A 428 -7.32 12.98 -11.71
N TYR A 429 -6.12 13.48 -11.39
CA TYR A 429 -4.84 12.79 -11.55
C TYR A 429 -4.47 12.40 -12.99
N GLN A 430 -4.90 13.20 -13.96
CA GLN A 430 -4.58 12.98 -15.38
C GLN A 430 -3.08 12.97 -15.65
N ASN A 431 -2.33 13.77 -14.90
CA ASN A 431 -0.88 13.91 -14.98
C ASN A 431 -0.11 13.01 -14.01
N CYS A 432 -0.75 12.00 -13.45
CA CYS A 432 -0.15 11.11 -12.48
C CYS A 432 -0.08 9.68 -12.99
N ILE A 433 0.89 8.92 -12.45
CA ILE A 433 0.99 7.47 -12.64
C ILE A 433 1.35 6.79 -11.32
N ARG A 434 1.03 5.50 -11.21
CA ARG A 434 1.55 4.63 -10.17
C ARG A 434 2.48 3.59 -10.79
N ILE A 435 3.64 3.40 -10.16
CA ILE A 435 4.58 2.32 -10.50
C ILE A 435 4.87 1.47 -9.26
N SER A 436 5.27 0.22 -9.47
CA SER A 436 5.62 -0.73 -8.41
C SER A 436 7.13 -0.85 -8.26
N TYR A 437 7.60 -0.94 -7.01
CA TYR A 437 8.96 -1.37 -6.67
C TYR A 437 8.99 -2.78 -6.03
N GLY A 438 7.83 -3.46 -5.98
CA GLY A 438 7.70 -4.84 -5.50
C GLY A 438 8.10 -5.89 -6.54
N LEU A 439 9.23 -5.70 -7.23
CA LEU A 439 9.75 -6.60 -8.26
C LEU A 439 11.26 -6.74 -8.10
N PRO A 440 11.89 -7.81 -8.63
CA PRO A 440 13.33 -7.93 -8.67
C PRO A 440 13.96 -6.74 -9.40
N TRP A 441 15.01 -6.18 -8.79
CA TRP A 441 15.71 -5.04 -9.39
C TRP A 441 16.81 -5.55 -10.33
N ASP A 442 16.69 -5.22 -11.61
CA ASP A 442 17.66 -5.56 -12.64
C ASP A 442 17.83 -4.44 -13.69
N ALA A 443 18.67 -4.68 -14.69
CA ALA A 443 18.92 -3.71 -15.75
C ALA A 443 17.67 -3.41 -16.61
N SER A 444 16.72 -4.35 -16.71
CA SER A 444 15.49 -4.14 -17.47
C SER A 444 14.58 -3.12 -16.79
N VAL A 445 14.48 -3.16 -15.46
CA VAL A 445 13.74 -2.19 -14.65
C VAL A 445 14.36 -0.79 -14.80
N GLU A 446 15.68 -0.68 -14.70
CA GLU A 446 16.36 0.61 -14.88
C GLU A 446 16.14 1.19 -16.28
N GLN A 447 16.22 0.36 -17.31
CA GLN A 447 15.97 0.77 -18.69
C GLN A 447 14.50 1.18 -18.90
N ALA A 448 13.57 0.48 -18.26
CA ALA A 448 12.15 0.85 -18.30
C ALA A 448 11.90 2.23 -17.71
N ILE A 449 12.48 2.55 -16.55
CA ILE A 449 12.35 3.87 -15.93
C ILE A 449 12.97 4.97 -16.81
N LYS A 450 14.15 4.73 -17.41
CA LYS A 450 14.76 5.66 -18.36
C LYS A 450 13.86 5.89 -19.58
N THR A 451 13.22 4.85 -20.09
CA THR A 451 12.30 4.92 -21.22
C THR A 451 11.05 5.73 -20.87
N LEU A 452 10.47 5.53 -19.69
CA LEU A 452 9.33 6.32 -19.20
C LEU A 452 9.69 7.79 -19.08
N GLY A 453 10.87 8.14 -18.56
CA GLY A 453 11.36 9.51 -18.49
C GLY A 453 11.44 10.16 -19.87
N LYS A 454 12.01 9.47 -20.86
CA LYS A 454 12.09 9.97 -22.25
C LYS A 454 10.70 10.20 -22.88
N LEU A 455 9.75 9.29 -22.64
CA LEU A 455 8.37 9.44 -23.12
C LEU A 455 7.67 10.64 -22.48
N ALA A 456 7.85 10.84 -21.19
CA ALA A 456 7.32 12.00 -20.48
C ALA A 456 7.93 13.32 -21.02
N ASP A 457 9.23 13.35 -21.28
CA ASP A 457 9.91 14.50 -21.86
C ASP A 457 9.45 14.81 -23.30
N ALA A 458 9.17 13.77 -24.09
CA ALA A 458 8.59 13.95 -25.43
C ALA A 458 7.21 14.64 -25.35
N GLN A 459 6.35 14.24 -24.43
CA GLN A 459 5.06 14.92 -24.20
C GLN A 459 5.24 16.38 -23.76
N ARG A 460 6.16 16.66 -22.82
CA ARG A 460 6.45 18.05 -22.38
C ARG A 460 6.87 18.96 -23.53
N LYS A 461 7.59 18.40 -24.50
CA LYS A 461 8.07 19.10 -25.71
C LYS A 461 7.03 19.13 -26.84
N GLY A 462 5.83 18.56 -26.65
CA GLY A 462 4.81 18.46 -27.70
C GLY A 462 5.21 17.54 -28.87
N LEU A 463 6.09 16.57 -28.64
CA LEU A 463 6.63 15.63 -29.63
C LEU A 463 5.97 14.22 -29.54
N ALA A 464 4.95 14.04 -28.71
CA ALA A 464 4.30 12.75 -28.46
C ALA A 464 2.88 12.69 -29.00
#